data_e9bd4dfa83f5720a3ae2771548bd9ba4
#
_entry.id   e9bd4dfa83f5720a3ae2771548bd9ba4
#
_cell.length_a   1.000
_cell.length_b   1.000
_cell.length_c   1.000
_cell.angle_alpha   90.00
_cell.angle_beta   90.00
_cell.angle_gamma   90.00
#
_symmetry.space_group_name_H-M   'P 1'
#
loop_
_entity.id
_entity.type
_entity.pdbx_description
1 polymer ?
#
loop_
_entity_poly.entity_id
_entity_poly.type
_entity_poly.pdbx_seq_one_letter_code
_entity_poly.pdbx_strand_id
1 'polypeptide(L)'
;MEDNMSPRDDIPSLRGQDGEGSVQVHQDADMKIEGAKVFSVYGKGGIGKSTTSSNLSAAFAAMGKRVLQIGCDPKHDSTFTLTGQLQPTVIDILKSVDFHAEELRPEDFVTIGWGGVKCVEAGGPPAGTGCGGYVVGQTVKLLKQHHMLDDADVVIFDVLGDVVCGGFAAPLQHADRALIVTANDFDSIYAMNRIIAAVQAKSANYKVRLAGCVANRSKDTDEVDRYCDVVGFNRIAHMPDIDAIRRSRLKKKTLFEMELDDEVQMVRDIYTGLAQHLWNGTDPLAPAPMEDRDIFELLGFD
;
A
#
# COMPACT_ATOMS: atom_id res chain seq x y z
N MET A 1 -60.09 -20.47 -16.21
CA MET A 1 -59.67 -20.56 -14.80
C MET A 1 -58.20 -20.84 -14.86
N GLU A 2 -57.41 -19.78 -14.98
CA GLU A 2 -55.92 -19.83 -14.99
C GLU A 2 -55.44 -19.20 -13.69
N ASP A 3 -54.88 -20.04 -12.85
CA ASP A 3 -54.24 -19.60 -11.60
C ASP A 3 -52.91 -18.97 -11.91
N ASN A 4 -52.84 -17.71 -11.63
CA ASN A 4 -51.68 -16.85 -11.74
C ASN A 4 -50.86 -16.99 -10.42
N MET A 5 -49.92 -17.93 -10.36
CA MET A 5 -48.98 -18.04 -9.25
C MET A 5 -47.73 -17.18 -9.53
N SER A 6 -47.60 -16.10 -8.78
CA SER A 6 -46.42 -15.23 -8.72
C SER A 6 -45.27 -15.93 -7.98
N PRO A 7 -44.03 -16.02 -8.52
CA PRO A 7 -42.92 -16.66 -7.83
C PRO A 7 -42.08 -15.61 -7.07
N ARG A 8 -42.61 -15.08 -5.95
CA ARG A 8 -41.85 -14.11 -5.12
C ARG A 8 -41.93 -14.32 -3.60
N ASP A 9 -42.35 -15.43 -3.10
CA ASP A 9 -42.55 -15.62 -1.65
C ASP A 9 -41.79 -16.80 -1.04
N ASP A 10 -40.53 -17.05 -1.42
CA ASP A 10 -39.68 -18.00 -0.67
C ASP A 10 -38.20 -17.60 -0.70
N ILE A 11 -37.90 -16.38 -0.18
CA ILE A 11 -36.53 -16.10 0.28
C ILE A 11 -36.54 -16.17 1.81
N PRO A 12 -35.92 -17.19 2.42
CA PRO A 12 -35.76 -17.21 3.87
C PRO A 12 -35.02 -15.97 4.32
N SER A 13 -35.64 -15.17 5.18
CA SER A 13 -34.95 -14.05 5.84
C SER A 13 -33.80 -14.60 6.66
N LEU A 14 -32.57 -14.33 6.23
CA LEU A 14 -31.37 -14.48 7.02
C LEU A 14 -31.41 -13.41 8.13
N ARG A 15 -32.22 -13.63 9.14
CA ARG A 15 -32.02 -12.95 10.44
C ARG A 15 -30.79 -13.58 11.06
N GLY A 16 -29.68 -12.85 11.00
CA GLY A 16 -28.47 -13.17 11.76
C GLY A 16 -28.83 -13.28 13.23
N GLN A 17 -28.42 -14.36 13.84
CA GLN A 17 -28.36 -14.46 15.28
C GLN A 17 -27.30 -13.46 15.74
N ASP A 18 -27.70 -12.50 16.57
CA ASP A 18 -26.81 -11.57 17.28
C ASP A 18 -25.95 -12.38 18.25
N GLY A 19 -24.87 -12.92 17.75
CA GLY A 19 -23.80 -13.49 18.53
C GLY A 19 -22.64 -12.49 18.50
N GLU A 20 -22.46 -11.71 19.54
CA GLU A 20 -21.26 -10.96 19.83
C GLU A 20 -20.05 -11.91 19.99
N GLY A 21 -19.57 -12.42 18.89
CA GLY A 21 -18.28 -13.06 18.80
C GLY A 21 -17.28 -12.03 18.30
N SER A 22 -16.70 -11.23 19.19
CA SER A 22 -15.49 -10.49 18.87
C SER A 22 -14.41 -11.51 18.51
N VAL A 23 -14.11 -11.66 17.23
CA VAL A 23 -12.95 -12.41 16.78
C VAL A 23 -11.72 -11.63 17.28
N GLN A 24 -11.17 -12.06 18.42
CA GLN A 24 -9.88 -11.56 18.86
C GLN A 24 -8.84 -12.07 17.87
N VAL A 25 -8.43 -11.19 16.97
CA VAL A 25 -7.28 -11.45 16.10
C VAL A 25 -6.04 -11.34 16.99
N HIS A 26 -5.58 -12.49 17.49
CA HIS A 26 -4.27 -12.56 18.13
C HIS A 26 -3.22 -12.21 17.08
N GLN A 27 -2.55 -11.07 17.25
CA GLN A 27 -1.30 -10.81 16.54
C GLN A 27 -0.33 -11.89 16.96
N ASP A 28 0.12 -12.68 16.00
CA ASP A 28 1.22 -13.60 16.22
C ASP A 28 2.46 -12.73 16.52
N ALA A 29 2.97 -12.80 17.73
CA ALA A 29 4.12 -12.01 18.18
C ALA A 29 5.35 -12.26 17.30
N ASP A 30 5.44 -13.46 16.72
CA ASP A 30 6.50 -13.83 15.78
C ASP A 30 6.42 -13.10 14.43
N MET A 31 5.32 -12.43 14.13
CA MET A 31 5.12 -11.70 12.87
C MET A 31 5.46 -10.22 12.96
N LYS A 32 5.79 -9.69 14.12
CA LYS A 32 6.14 -8.27 14.29
C LYS A 32 7.49 -7.95 13.66
N ILE A 33 7.58 -6.90 12.84
CA ILE A 33 8.85 -6.36 12.33
C ILE A 33 9.38 -5.37 13.37
N GLU A 34 10.58 -5.63 13.88
CA GLU A 34 11.24 -4.83 14.91
C GLU A 34 12.49 -4.14 14.35
N GLY A 35 12.84 -2.99 14.92
CA GLY A 35 14.04 -2.23 14.54
C GLY A 35 13.90 -1.34 13.30
N ALA A 36 12.93 -1.62 12.42
CA ALA A 36 12.68 -0.84 11.22
C ALA A 36 11.47 0.09 11.37
N LYS A 37 11.44 1.19 10.63
CA LYS A 37 10.23 1.96 10.38
C LYS A 37 9.45 1.31 9.25
N VAL A 38 8.21 0.93 9.50
CA VAL A 38 7.39 0.20 8.54
C VAL A 38 6.26 1.07 8.01
N PHE A 39 6.28 1.29 6.70
CA PHE A 39 5.26 2.05 5.97
C PHE A 39 4.43 1.14 5.08
N SER A 40 3.12 1.38 5.02
CA SER A 40 2.23 0.78 4.03
C SER A 40 1.64 1.87 3.14
N VAL A 41 1.71 1.69 1.82
CA VAL A 41 1.27 2.67 0.83
C VAL A 41 -0.04 2.20 0.22
N TYR A 42 -1.09 2.99 0.41
CA TYR A 42 -2.45 2.72 -0.03
C TYR A 42 -2.92 3.74 -1.08
N GLY A 43 -4.04 3.48 -1.73
CA GLY A 43 -4.69 4.37 -2.68
C GLY A 43 -5.45 3.59 -3.76
N LYS A 44 -6.27 4.27 -4.53
CA LYS A 44 -7.05 3.71 -5.64
C LYS A 44 -6.18 2.93 -6.63
N GLY A 45 -6.75 1.93 -7.31
CA GLY A 45 -6.09 1.23 -8.40
C GLY A 45 -5.60 2.21 -9.49
N GLY A 46 -4.35 2.08 -9.95
CA GLY A 46 -3.78 2.94 -10.99
C GLY A 46 -3.35 4.35 -10.58
N ILE A 47 -3.52 4.75 -9.31
CA ILE A 47 -3.21 6.09 -8.81
C ILE A 47 -1.69 6.40 -8.77
N GLY A 48 -0.83 5.39 -8.89
CA GLY A 48 0.63 5.55 -8.86
C GLY A 48 1.29 5.10 -7.56
N LYS A 49 0.65 4.25 -6.75
CA LYS A 49 1.24 3.68 -5.52
C LYS A 49 2.61 3.08 -5.75
N SER A 50 2.75 2.15 -6.70
CA SER A 50 4.01 1.46 -6.97
C SER A 50 5.12 2.43 -7.44
N THR A 51 4.75 3.46 -8.20
CA THR A 51 5.69 4.53 -8.57
C THR A 51 6.13 5.33 -7.35
N THR A 52 5.18 5.66 -6.45
CA THR A 52 5.47 6.36 -5.19
C THR A 52 6.32 5.50 -4.28
N SER A 53 5.98 4.23 -4.09
CA SER A 53 6.72 3.29 -3.24
C SER A 53 8.17 3.12 -3.71
N SER A 54 8.39 2.88 -5.02
CA SER A 54 9.74 2.70 -5.57
C SER A 54 10.61 3.95 -5.45
N ASN A 55 10.05 5.15 -5.73
CA ASN A 55 10.82 6.38 -5.61
C ASN A 55 11.03 6.81 -4.14
N LEU A 56 10.09 6.50 -3.26
CA LEU A 56 10.26 6.70 -1.82
C LEU A 56 11.33 5.76 -1.26
N SER A 57 11.37 4.49 -1.69
CA SER A 57 12.44 3.54 -1.36
C SER A 57 13.80 4.04 -1.85
N ALA A 58 13.86 4.55 -3.08
CA ALA A 58 15.07 5.15 -3.63
C ALA A 58 15.50 6.41 -2.85
N ALA A 59 14.55 7.26 -2.42
CA ALA A 59 14.84 8.42 -1.60
C ALA A 59 15.44 8.03 -0.24
N PHE A 60 14.88 7.04 0.44
CA PHE A 60 15.45 6.51 1.68
C PHE A 60 16.83 5.91 1.46
N ALA A 61 17.05 5.15 0.38
CA ALA A 61 18.38 4.61 0.05
C ALA A 61 19.39 5.72 -0.22
N ALA A 62 18.99 6.79 -0.93
CA ALA A 62 19.83 7.98 -1.15
C ALA A 62 20.19 8.70 0.17
N MET A 63 19.35 8.60 1.20
CA MET A 63 19.62 9.07 2.57
C MET A 63 20.51 8.10 3.37
N GLY A 64 21.04 7.04 2.76
CA GLY A 64 21.88 6.04 3.41
C GLY A 64 21.11 5.04 4.28
N LYS A 65 19.78 4.88 4.10
CA LYS A 65 18.99 3.90 4.83
C LYS A 65 18.98 2.55 4.11
N ARG A 66 18.98 1.47 4.88
CA ARG A 66 18.82 0.11 4.36
C ARG A 66 17.32 -0.14 4.21
N VAL A 67 16.88 -0.30 2.97
CA VAL A 67 15.46 -0.36 2.62
C VAL A 67 15.08 -1.74 2.10
N LEU A 68 13.92 -2.24 2.55
CA LEU A 68 13.24 -3.39 1.97
C LEU A 68 11.88 -2.94 1.42
N GLN A 69 11.62 -3.18 0.13
CA GLN A 69 10.31 -2.97 -0.48
C GLN A 69 9.63 -4.31 -0.78
N ILE A 70 8.36 -4.44 -0.36
CA ILE A 70 7.52 -5.62 -0.56
C ILE A 70 6.32 -5.22 -1.40
N GLY A 71 6.25 -5.70 -2.65
CA GLY A 71 5.08 -5.56 -3.51
C GLY A 71 4.00 -6.58 -3.16
N CYS A 72 2.78 -6.12 -2.89
CA CYS A 72 1.65 -6.95 -2.47
C CYS A 72 0.54 -7.04 -3.53
N ASP A 73 0.81 -6.59 -4.76
CA ASP A 73 -0.15 -6.65 -5.88
C ASP A 73 0.11 -7.89 -6.74
N PRO A 74 -0.93 -8.64 -7.16
CA PRO A 74 -0.80 -9.77 -8.08
C PRO A 74 -0.10 -9.44 -9.41
N LYS A 75 -0.06 -8.16 -9.80
CA LYS A 75 0.68 -7.70 -11.00
C LYS A 75 2.19 -7.75 -10.85
N HIS A 76 2.72 -7.88 -9.63
CA HIS A 76 4.14 -7.97 -9.27
C HIS A 76 5.03 -6.95 -10.01
N ASP A 77 4.56 -5.70 -10.11
CA ASP A 77 5.26 -4.60 -10.78
C ASP A 77 5.72 -3.49 -9.82
N SER A 78 5.64 -3.74 -8.52
CA SER A 78 5.98 -2.78 -7.48
C SER A 78 7.45 -2.38 -7.51
N THR A 79 8.33 -3.37 -7.64
CA THR A 79 9.79 -3.19 -7.59
C THR A 79 10.42 -3.01 -8.99
N PHE A 80 9.60 -2.96 -10.03
CA PHE A 80 10.02 -2.92 -11.43
C PHE A 80 11.01 -1.80 -11.76
N THR A 81 10.80 -0.58 -11.25
CA THR A 81 11.69 0.55 -11.53
C THR A 81 12.96 0.55 -10.67
N LEU A 82 12.96 -0.18 -9.55
CA LEU A 82 14.15 -0.39 -8.72
C LEU A 82 15.10 -1.43 -9.30
N THR A 83 14.55 -2.47 -9.94
CA THR A 83 15.29 -3.65 -10.43
C THR A 83 15.50 -3.64 -11.94
N GLY A 84 14.76 -2.80 -12.68
CA GLY A 84 14.81 -2.75 -14.15
C GLY A 84 14.07 -3.90 -14.84
N GLN A 85 13.47 -4.83 -14.10
CA GLN A 85 12.78 -6.02 -14.62
C GLN A 85 11.66 -6.47 -13.68
N LEU A 86 10.73 -7.29 -14.19
CA LEU A 86 9.74 -7.95 -13.36
C LEU A 86 10.41 -9.09 -12.58
N GLN A 87 10.05 -9.22 -11.30
CA GLN A 87 10.57 -10.25 -10.41
C GLN A 87 9.60 -11.43 -10.31
N PRO A 88 10.08 -12.66 -10.08
CA PRO A 88 9.21 -13.76 -9.69
C PRO A 88 8.55 -13.44 -8.35
N THR A 89 7.35 -13.95 -8.14
CA THR A 89 6.64 -13.75 -6.88
C THR A 89 7.00 -14.83 -5.85
N VAL A 90 7.00 -14.45 -4.57
CA VAL A 90 7.24 -15.41 -3.47
C VAL A 90 6.28 -16.59 -3.56
N ILE A 91 5.01 -16.36 -3.90
CA ILE A 91 4.04 -17.45 -4.00
C ILE A 91 4.35 -18.40 -5.16
N ASP A 92 4.87 -17.91 -6.28
CA ASP A 92 5.23 -18.78 -7.41
C ASP A 92 6.53 -19.57 -7.12
N ILE A 93 7.48 -18.94 -6.43
CA ILE A 93 8.71 -19.60 -5.95
C ILE A 93 8.36 -20.70 -4.94
N LEU A 94 7.52 -20.42 -3.95
CA LEU A 94 7.06 -21.41 -2.98
C LEU A 94 6.36 -22.59 -3.65
N LYS A 95 5.54 -22.35 -4.66
CA LYS A 95 4.91 -23.44 -5.44
C LYS A 95 5.94 -24.29 -6.20
N SER A 96 7.02 -23.69 -6.69
CA SER A 96 8.04 -24.42 -7.45
C SER A 96 8.83 -25.44 -6.60
N VAL A 97 8.79 -25.28 -5.27
CA VAL A 97 9.40 -26.17 -4.28
C VAL A 97 8.33 -26.86 -3.41
N ASP A 98 7.11 -27.03 -3.92
CA ASP A 98 6.00 -27.66 -3.21
C ASP A 98 5.80 -27.11 -1.76
N PHE A 99 6.01 -25.80 -1.56
CA PHE A 99 5.99 -25.09 -0.28
C PHE A 99 7.05 -25.52 0.73
N HIS A 100 8.11 -26.19 0.30
CA HIS A 100 9.28 -26.50 1.12
C HIS A 100 10.18 -25.25 1.24
N ALA A 101 9.78 -24.30 2.08
CA ALA A 101 10.47 -23.01 2.24
C ALA A 101 11.92 -23.15 2.73
N GLU A 102 12.25 -24.26 3.39
CA GLU A 102 13.60 -24.61 3.87
C GLU A 102 14.60 -24.88 2.75
N GLU A 103 14.14 -25.13 1.52
CA GLU A 103 15.00 -25.34 0.35
C GLU A 103 15.39 -24.00 -0.31
N LEU A 104 14.69 -22.90 0.03
CA LEU A 104 14.91 -21.59 -0.57
C LEU A 104 16.09 -20.85 0.08
N ARG A 105 16.80 -20.10 -0.74
CA ARG A 105 17.85 -19.16 -0.31
C ARG A 105 17.37 -17.73 -0.55
N PRO A 106 17.93 -16.73 0.16
CA PRO A 106 17.54 -15.33 -0.03
C PRO A 106 17.56 -14.87 -1.50
N GLU A 107 18.53 -15.34 -2.29
CA GLU A 107 18.69 -14.97 -3.70
C GLU A 107 17.55 -15.47 -4.59
N ASP A 108 16.77 -16.44 -4.14
CA ASP A 108 15.67 -16.98 -4.91
C ASP A 108 14.46 -16.02 -4.91
N PHE A 109 14.29 -15.21 -3.85
CA PHE A 109 13.10 -14.34 -3.64
C PHE A 109 13.42 -12.88 -3.31
N VAL A 110 14.69 -12.51 -3.07
CA VAL A 110 15.12 -11.13 -2.84
C VAL A 110 16.04 -10.69 -3.98
N THR A 111 15.68 -9.62 -4.66
CA THR A 111 16.52 -8.98 -5.66
C THR A 111 17.04 -7.65 -5.12
N ILE A 112 18.32 -7.37 -5.34
CA ILE A 112 18.90 -6.08 -4.97
C ILE A 112 18.66 -5.08 -6.11
N GLY A 113 17.91 -4.05 -5.81
CA GLY A 113 17.60 -2.94 -6.72
C GLY A 113 18.55 -1.76 -6.56
N TRP A 114 18.20 -0.65 -7.21
CA TRP A 114 18.95 0.59 -7.16
C TRP A 114 19.24 1.04 -5.72
N GLY A 115 20.43 1.54 -5.48
CA GLY A 115 20.84 2.05 -4.15
C GLY A 115 20.93 0.97 -3.06
N GLY A 116 20.91 -0.32 -3.42
CA GLY A 116 20.97 -1.42 -2.47
C GLY A 116 19.62 -1.78 -1.84
N VAL A 117 18.51 -1.27 -2.40
CA VAL A 117 17.15 -1.61 -1.93
C VAL A 117 16.90 -3.11 -2.13
N LYS A 118 16.56 -3.81 -1.05
CA LYS A 118 16.06 -5.19 -1.12
C LYS A 118 14.63 -5.17 -1.69
N CYS A 119 14.39 -5.89 -2.77
CA CYS A 119 13.13 -5.91 -3.51
C CYS A 119 12.51 -7.31 -3.46
N VAL A 120 11.24 -7.38 -3.07
CA VAL A 120 10.48 -8.63 -2.98
C VAL A 120 9.09 -8.41 -3.56
N GLU A 121 8.62 -9.33 -4.39
CA GLU A 121 7.23 -9.37 -4.87
C GLU A 121 6.50 -10.54 -4.19
N ALA A 122 5.59 -10.23 -3.29
CA ALA A 122 4.79 -11.26 -2.62
C ALA A 122 3.88 -11.99 -3.63
N GLY A 123 3.33 -11.23 -4.57
CA GLY A 123 2.37 -11.72 -5.54
C GLY A 123 0.94 -11.74 -4.97
N GLY A 124 0.07 -12.47 -5.63
CA GLY A 124 -1.31 -12.68 -5.23
C GLY A 124 -1.70 -14.14 -5.23
N PRO A 125 -2.78 -14.51 -4.54
CA PRO A 125 -3.29 -15.87 -4.62
C PRO A 125 -3.72 -16.17 -6.06
N PRO A 126 -3.64 -17.42 -6.51
CA PRO A 126 -4.20 -17.82 -7.79
C PRO A 126 -5.68 -17.44 -7.88
N ALA A 127 -6.16 -17.12 -9.09
CA ALA A 127 -7.55 -16.76 -9.31
C ALA A 127 -8.49 -17.83 -8.72
N GLY A 128 -9.43 -17.42 -7.87
CA GLY A 128 -10.39 -18.30 -7.21
C GLY A 128 -9.85 -19.09 -6.00
N THR A 129 -8.61 -18.88 -5.57
CA THR A 129 -8.04 -19.61 -4.43
C THR A 129 -7.36 -18.70 -3.42
N GLY A 130 -7.82 -18.72 -2.20
CA GLY A 130 -7.14 -18.10 -1.06
C GLY A 130 -7.31 -16.58 -0.94
N CYS A 131 -6.65 -16.01 0.06
CA CYS A 131 -6.66 -14.59 0.40
C CYS A 131 -5.28 -13.97 0.22
N GLY A 132 -5.20 -12.76 -0.36
CA GLY A 132 -3.95 -12.00 -0.47
C GLY A 132 -3.21 -11.80 0.86
N GLY A 133 -3.95 -11.77 1.97
CA GLY A 133 -3.37 -11.70 3.31
C GLY A 133 -2.49 -12.90 3.67
N TYR A 134 -2.86 -14.09 3.23
CA TYR A 134 -2.02 -15.28 3.41
C TYR A 134 -0.66 -15.13 2.72
N VAL A 135 -0.66 -14.64 1.47
CA VAL A 135 0.57 -14.47 0.67
C VAL A 135 1.52 -13.48 1.34
N VAL A 136 1.00 -12.34 1.82
CA VAL A 136 1.79 -11.36 2.58
C VAL A 136 2.37 -11.98 3.85
N GLY A 137 1.56 -12.74 4.59
CA GLY A 137 2.00 -13.45 5.80
C GLY A 137 3.13 -14.44 5.53
N GLN A 138 3.00 -15.25 4.47
CA GLN A 138 4.06 -16.19 4.05
C GLN A 138 5.34 -15.46 3.64
N THR A 139 5.21 -14.33 2.93
CA THR A 139 6.36 -13.50 2.53
C THR A 139 7.10 -12.96 3.75
N VAL A 140 6.39 -12.37 4.72
CA VAL A 140 7.01 -11.86 5.96
C VAL A 140 7.66 -12.98 6.76
N LYS A 141 7.02 -14.15 6.85
CA LYS A 141 7.59 -15.32 7.53
C LYS A 141 8.89 -15.77 6.88
N LEU A 142 8.91 -15.90 5.55
CA LEU A 142 10.10 -16.28 4.78
C LEU A 142 11.25 -15.27 4.99
N LEU A 143 10.96 -13.98 4.89
CA LEU A 143 11.93 -12.91 5.12
C LEU A 143 12.55 -12.96 6.53
N LYS A 144 11.74 -13.28 7.56
CA LYS A 144 12.23 -13.47 8.93
C LYS A 144 13.10 -14.70 9.08
N GLN A 145 12.67 -15.85 8.54
CA GLN A 145 13.44 -17.10 8.59
C GLN A 145 14.84 -16.95 8.01
N HIS A 146 14.98 -16.08 7.01
CA HIS A 146 16.27 -15.79 6.34
C HIS A 146 16.96 -14.51 6.83
N HIS A 147 16.52 -13.92 7.94
CA HIS A 147 17.14 -12.72 8.54
C HIS A 147 17.19 -11.50 7.61
N MET A 148 16.29 -11.43 6.62
CA MET A 148 16.28 -10.34 5.63
C MET A 148 15.74 -9.01 6.18
N LEU A 149 15.08 -9.05 7.34
CA LEU A 149 14.50 -7.90 8.03
C LEU A 149 15.43 -7.33 9.11
N ASP A 150 16.42 -8.10 9.61
CA ASP A 150 17.18 -7.77 10.81
C ASP A 150 18.03 -6.50 10.66
N ASP A 151 18.48 -6.19 9.44
CA ASP A 151 19.29 -5.02 9.14
C ASP A 151 18.52 -3.90 8.44
N ALA A 152 17.21 -4.01 8.27
CA ALA A 152 16.39 -3.00 7.61
C ALA A 152 16.17 -1.78 8.53
N ASP A 153 16.44 -0.57 8.01
CA ASP A 153 16.05 0.69 8.66
C ASP A 153 14.62 1.08 8.28
N VAL A 154 14.20 0.72 7.05
CA VAL A 154 12.88 1.03 6.48
C VAL A 154 12.32 -0.18 5.76
N VAL A 155 11.05 -0.49 6.00
CA VAL A 155 10.27 -1.47 5.23
C VAL A 155 9.07 -0.77 4.59
N ILE A 156 8.87 -0.94 3.29
CA ILE A 156 7.73 -0.38 2.55
C ILE A 156 6.89 -1.52 1.97
N PHE A 157 5.62 -1.56 2.36
CA PHE A 157 4.61 -2.40 1.72
C PHE A 157 3.88 -1.57 0.65
N ASP A 158 4.03 -1.94 -0.61
CA ASP A 158 3.22 -1.41 -1.71
C ASP A 158 1.94 -2.24 -1.84
N VAL A 159 0.84 -1.68 -1.34
CA VAL A 159 -0.40 -2.42 -1.14
C VAL A 159 -1.31 -2.33 -2.36
N LEU A 160 -2.00 -3.39 -2.64
CA LEU A 160 -3.06 -3.48 -3.65
C LEU A 160 -4.16 -2.42 -3.44
N GLY A 161 -4.79 -1.94 -4.54
CA GLY A 161 -5.71 -0.79 -4.50
C GLY A 161 -7.07 -1.00 -3.87
N ASP A 162 -7.54 -2.25 -3.74
CA ASP A 162 -8.91 -2.53 -3.32
C ASP A 162 -9.03 -2.74 -1.80
N VAL A 163 -9.89 -1.95 -1.16
CA VAL A 163 -10.07 -1.88 0.31
C VAL A 163 -10.70 -3.14 0.92
N VAL A 164 -11.25 -4.05 0.11
CA VAL A 164 -12.21 -5.08 0.55
C VAL A 164 -11.60 -6.44 0.85
N CYS A 165 -10.30 -6.66 0.66
CA CYS A 165 -9.71 -8.00 0.80
C CYS A 165 -8.70 -8.12 1.94
N GLY A 166 -8.42 -9.36 2.36
CA GLY A 166 -7.39 -9.64 3.37
C GLY A 166 -5.98 -9.17 2.96
N GLY A 167 -5.70 -9.05 1.65
CA GLY A 167 -4.47 -8.46 1.13
C GLY A 167 -4.28 -6.99 1.48
N PHE A 168 -5.38 -6.23 1.59
CA PHE A 168 -5.36 -4.87 2.10
C PHE A 168 -5.02 -4.81 3.60
N ALA A 169 -5.58 -5.72 4.39
CA ALA A 169 -5.46 -5.68 5.84
C ALA A 169 -4.14 -6.26 6.37
N ALA A 170 -3.54 -7.22 5.68
CA ALA A 170 -2.34 -7.89 6.16
C ALA A 170 -1.13 -6.96 6.35
N PRO A 171 -0.78 -6.04 5.44
CA PRO A 171 0.31 -5.09 5.67
C PRO A 171 0.08 -4.16 6.88
N LEU A 172 -1.18 -3.86 7.25
CA LEU A 172 -1.49 -3.00 8.40
C LEU A 172 -1.06 -3.62 9.74
N GLN A 173 -0.98 -4.95 9.83
CA GLN A 173 -0.50 -5.64 11.03
C GLN A 173 0.97 -5.34 11.32
N HIS A 174 1.74 -5.07 10.28
CA HIS A 174 3.19 -4.84 10.37
C HIS A 174 3.53 -3.36 10.38
N ALA A 175 2.70 -2.52 9.79
CA ALA A 175 2.99 -1.11 9.56
C ALA A 175 2.94 -0.26 10.85
N ASP A 176 3.86 0.71 10.92
CA ASP A 176 3.79 1.81 11.89
C ASP A 176 2.91 2.94 11.36
N ARG A 177 3.02 3.21 10.05
CA ARG A 177 2.31 4.29 9.38
C ARG A 177 1.73 3.85 8.04
N ALA A 178 0.49 4.27 7.78
CA ALA A 178 -0.17 4.15 6.49
C ALA A 178 -0.12 5.49 5.75
N LEU A 179 0.46 5.49 4.57
CA LEU A 179 0.51 6.60 3.63
C LEU A 179 -0.54 6.39 2.55
N ILE A 180 -1.30 7.41 2.21
CA ILE A 180 -2.33 7.31 1.17
C ILE A 180 -1.90 8.12 -0.06
N VAL A 181 -1.89 7.48 -1.23
CA VAL A 181 -1.70 8.14 -2.52
C VAL A 181 -3.09 8.41 -3.12
N THR A 182 -3.36 9.66 -3.42
CA THR A 182 -4.63 10.13 -4.00
C THR A 182 -4.36 11.03 -5.21
N ALA A 183 -5.39 11.51 -5.88
CA ALA A 183 -5.31 12.58 -6.89
C ALA A 183 -6.41 13.60 -6.65
N ASN A 184 -6.33 14.75 -7.33
CA ASN A 184 -7.30 15.84 -7.19
C ASN A 184 -8.55 15.57 -8.05
N ASP A 185 -9.17 14.42 -7.85
CA ASP A 185 -10.42 14.00 -8.50
C ASP A 185 -11.34 13.28 -7.50
N PHE A 186 -12.64 13.30 -7.80
CA PHE A 186 -13.69 12.72 -6.95
C PHE A 186 -13.39 11.27 -6.57
N ASP A 187 -13.16 10.41 -7.55
CA ASP A 187 -13.00 8.97 -7.32
C ASP A 187 -11.80 8.66 -6.42
N SER A 188 -10.72 9.44 -6.55
CA SER A 188 -9.49 9.25 -5.78
C SER A 188 -9.67 9.73 -4.34
N ILE A 189 -10.37 10.85 -4.13
CA ILE A 189 -10.70 11.39 -2.81
C ILE A 189 -11.72 10.49 -2.11
N TYR A 190 -12.74 10.02 -2.82
CA TYR A 190 -13.70 9.06 -2.29
C TYR A 190 -13.03 7.75 -1.85
N ALA A 191 -12.12 7.22 -2.67
CA ALA A 191 -11.33 6.05 -2.29
C ALA A 191 -10.44 6.33 -1.06
N MET A 192 -9.83 7.52 -0.96
CA MET A 192 -9.04 7.95 0.20
C MET A 192 -9.90 7.96 1.47
N ASN A 193 -11.12 8.49 1.42
CA ASN A 193 -12.06 8.48 2.55
C ASN A 193 -12.34 7.04 3.05
N ARG A 194 -12.60 6.10 2.14
CA ARG A 194 -12.83 4.69 2.48
C ARG A 194 -11.60 4.02 3.07
N ILE A 195 -10.39 4.36 2.57
CA ILE A 195 -9.12 3.85 3.12
C ILE A 195 -8.89 4.40 4.53
N ILE A 196 -9.14 5.69 4.78
CA ILE A 196 -9.04 6.31 6.11
C ILE A 196 -9.92 5.54 7.10
N ALA A 197 -11.19 5.34 6.78
CA ALA A 197 -12.13 4.59 7.62
C ALA A 197 -11.63 3.15 7.90
N ALA A 198 -11.14 2.46 6.87
CA ALA A 198 -10.64 1.10 7.01
C ALA A 198 -9.37 1.00 7.88
N VAL A 199 -8.42 1.93 7.73
CA VAL A 199 -7.20 1.99 8.57
C VAL A 199 -7.56 2.29 10.01
N GLN A 200 -8.46 3.24 10.26
CA GLN A 200 -8.91 3.56 11.61
C GLN A 200 -9.61 2.40 12.31
N ALA A 201 -10.48 1.69 11.61
CA ALA A 201 -11.11 0.48 12.14
C ALA A 201 -10.08 -0.58 12.57
N LYS A 202 -8.93 -0.67 11.87
CA LYS A 202 -7.84 -1.60 12.20
C LYS A 202 -6.91 -1.05 13.29
N SER A 203 -6.79 0.27 13.44
CA SER A 203 -5.90 0.89 14.45
C SER A 203 -6.37 0.64 15.88
N ALA A 204 -7.58 0.14 16.09
CA ALA A 204 -8.04 -0.39 17.38
C ALA A 204 -7.28 -1.66 17.82
N ASN A 205 -6.85 -2.48 16.84
CA ASN A 205 -6.20 -3.75 17.08
C ASN A 205 -4.70 -3.77 16.70
N TYR A 206 -4.26 -2.79 15.88
CA TYR A 206 -2.89 -2.72 15.36
C TYR A 206 -2.24 -1.38 15.73
N LYS A 207 -0.90 -1.36 15.77
CA LYS A 207 -0.13 -0.14 16.04
C LYS A 207 -0.18 0.90 14.92
N VAL A 208 -0.67 0.54 13.74
CA VAL A 208 -0.71 1.40 12.56
C VAL A 208 -1.47 2.70 12.81
N ARG A 209 -0.90 3.80 12.34
CA ARG A 209 -1.53 5.13 12.33
C ARG A 209 -1.38 5.76 10.95
N LEU A 210 -2.29 6.65 10.60
CA LEU A 210 -2.23 7.41 9.37
C LEU A 210 -1.08 8.43 9.41
N ALA A 211 -0.29 8.51 8.32
CA ALA A 211 0.81 9.47 8.18
C ALA A 211 0.39 10.76 7.45
N GLY A 212 -0.59 10.65 6.55
CA GLY A 212 -1.02 11.71 5.65
C GLY A 212 -1.24 11.18 4.25
N CYS A 213 -1.54 12.07 3.29
CA CYS A 213 -1.66 11.71 1.88
C CYS A 213 -0.65 12.42 0.99
N VAL A 214 -0.41 11.79 -0.18
CA VAL A 214 0.32 12.35 -1.31
C VAL A 214 -0.69 12.61 -2.42
N ALA A 215 -0.89 13.88 -2.81
CA ALA A 215 -1.63 14.21 -4.02
C ALA A 215 -0.72 13.94 -5.23
N ASN A 216 -1.08 12.95 -6.04
CA ASN A 216 -0.27 12.46 -7.15
C ASN A 216 -0.97 12.75 -8.48
N ARG A 217 -0.18 12.99 -9.53
CA ARG A 217 -0.68 13.20 -10.90
C ARG A 217 -1.73 14.32 -10.99
N SER A 218 -1.55 15.36 -10.20
CA SER A 218 -2.48 16.48 -10.10
C SER A 218 -1.78 17.79 -10.49
N LYS A 219 -2.49 18.67 -11.21
CA LYS A 219 -2.00 20.02 -11.53
C LYS A 219 -2.09 20.94 -10.33
N ASP A 220 -3.15 20.80 -9.57
CA ASP A 220 -3.48 21.50 -8.33
C ASP A 220 -3.93 20.51 -7.27
N THR A 221 -4.23 20.98 -6.08
CA THR A 221 -4.59 20.14 -4.92
C THR A 221 -5.82 20.64 -4.17
N ASP A 222 -6.59 21.56 -4.78
CA ASP A 222 -7.65 22.30 -4.12
C ASP A 222 -8.72 21.39 -3.49
N GLU A 223 -9.14 20.35 -4.21
CA GLU A 223 -10.14 19.40 -3.74
C GLU A 223 -9.58 18.46 -2.65
N VAL A 224 -8.33 18.03 -2.81
CA VAL A 224 -7.64 17.23 -1.78
C VAL A 224 -7.47 18.05 -0.51
N ASP A 225 -7.04 19.30 -0.61
CA ASP A 225 -6.81 20.17 0.53
C ASP A 225 -8.15 20.49 1.23
N ARG A 226 -9.21 20.81 0.47
CA ARG A 226 -10.55 21.03 1.01
C ARG A 226 -11.07 19.82 1.79
N TYR A 227 -10.90 18.62 1.23
CA TYR A 227 -11.26 17.38 1.93
C TYR A 227 -10.42 17.19 3.21
N CYS A 228 -9.10 17.36 3.10
CA CYS A 228 -8.20 17.22 4.24
C CYS A 228 -8.54 18.15 5.40
N ASP A 229 -8.86 19.41 5.10
CA ASP A 229 -9.26 20.42 6.12
C ASP A 229 -10.53 19.99 6.85
N VAL A 230 -11.53 19.48 6.13
CA VAL A 230 -12.81 19.05 6.73
C VAL A 230 -12.65 17.84 7.63
N VAL A 231 -11.86 16.84 7.21
CA VAL A 231 -11.73 15.59 7.96
C VAL A 231 -10.60 15.60 9.00
N GLY A 232 -9.79 16.64 9.06
CA GLY A 232 -8.61 16.72 9.93
C GLY A 232 -7.47 15.79 9.45
N PHE A 233 -7.23 15.74 8.16
CA PHE A 233 -6.16 14.98 7.55
C PHE A 233 -5.12 15.91 6.92
N ASN A 234 -3.91 15.41 6.59
CA ASN A 234 -2.86 16.25 6.05
C ASN A 234 -2.38 15.73 4.68
N ARG A 235 -2.32 16.63 3.69
CA ARG A 235 -1.53 16.39 2.49
C ARG A 235 -0.06 16.71 2.83
N ILE A 236 0.80 15.69 2.79
CA ILE A 236 2.22 15.81 3.16
C ILE A 236 3.15 15.92 1.97
N ALA A 237 2.66 15.66 0.75
CA ALA A 237 3.38 15.91 -0.49
C ALA A 237 2.42 16.12 -1.67
N HIS A 238 2.90 16.82 -2.69
CA HIS A 238 2.26 16.96 -3.99
C HIS A 238 3.22 16.53 -5.10
N MET A 239 2.83 15.53 -5.86
CA MET A 239 3.54 15.04 -7.05
C MET A 239 2.80 15.54 -8.28
N PRO A 240 3.34 16.53 -9.00
CA PRO A 240 2.70 17.07 -10.19
C PRO A 240 2.63 16.04 -11.32
N ASP A 241 1.71 16.26 -12.25
CA ASP A 241 1.63 15.45 -13.48
C ASP A 241 2.65 15.95 -14.49
N ILE A 242 3.87 15.38 -14.45
CA ILE A 242 4.99 15.76 -15.31
C ILE A 242 5.62 14.56 -16.02
N ASP A 243 6.27 14.82 -17.13
CA ASP A 243 6.78 13.78 -18.02
C ASP A 243 7.95 12.98 -17.42
N ALA A 244 8.73 13.57 -16.53
CA ALA A 244 9.84 12.88 -15.87
C ALA A 244 9.40 11.56 -15.21
N ILE A 245 8.23 11.52 -14.58
CA ILE A 245 7.69 10.32 -13.92
C ILE A 245 7.36 9.24 -14.96
N ARG A 246 6.74 9.62 -16.09
CA ARG A 246 6.44 8.69 -17.18
C ARG A 246 7.73 8.17 -17.83
N ARG A 247 8.69 9.06 -18.11
CA ARG A 247 10.00 8.72 -18.68
C ARG A 247 10.77 7.72 -17.81
N SER A 248 10.75 7.87 -16.48
CA SER A 248 11.44 6.97 -15.57
C SER A 248 10.90 5.54 -15.69
N ARG A 249 9.58 5.37 -15.72
CA ARG A 249 8.96 4.03 -15.91
C ARG A 249 9.28 3.42 -17.28
N LEU A 250 9.27 4.22 -18.36
CA LEU A 250 9.64 3.74 -19.71
C LEU A 250 11.10 3.30 -19.77
N LYS A 251 11.99 3.99 -19.06
CA LYS A 251 13.41 3.62 -18.94
C LYS A 251 13.66 2.52 -17.90
N LYS A 252 12.63 2.03 -17.21
CA LYS A 252 12.71 1.01 -16.15
C LYS A 252 13.65 1.44 -15.00
N LYS A 253 13.60 2.71 -14.63
CA LYS A 253 14.49 3.33 -13.65
C LYS A 253 13.68 4.10 -12.62
N THR A 254 14.21 4.21 -11.40
CA THR A 254 13.71 5.22 -10.47
C THR A 254 14.12 6.62 -10.94
N LEU A 255 13.46 7.65 -10.43
CA LEU A 255 13.88 9.03 -10.69
C LEU A 255 15.30 9.30 -10.19
N PHE A 256 15.75 8.62 -9.16
CA PHE A 256 17.10 8.75 -8.60
C PHE A 256 18.21 8.15 -9.49
N GLU A 257 17.85 7.37 -10.48
CA GLU A 257 18.76 6.77 -11.46
C GLU A 257 18.72 7.48 -12.83
N MET A 258 17.76 8.41 -12.99
CA MET A 258 17.65 9.18 -14.23
C MET A 258 18.74 10.26 -14.34
N GLU A 259 19.08 10.64 -15.55
CA GLU A 259 19.86 11.87 -15.79
C GLU A 259 19.10 13.09 -15.26
N LEU A 260 19.83 14.03 -14.66
CA LEU A 260 19.22 15.23 -14.10
C LEU A 260 18.78 16.19 -15.20
N ASP A 261 17.53 16.57 -15.14
CA ASP A 261 16.96 17.76 -15.73
C ASP A 261 16.09 18.46 -14.66
N ASP A 262 15.53 19.61 -14.96
CA ASP A 262 14.76 20.40 -13.99
C ASP A 262 13.55 19.64 -13.42
N GLU A 263 12.85 18.85 -14.26
CA GLU A 263 11.71 18.03 -13.82
C GLU A 263 12.16 16.90 -12.91
N VAL A 264 13.21 16.18 -13.29
CA VAL A 264 13.78 15.08 -12.51
C VAL A 264 14.26 15.60 -11.15
N GLN A 265 14.96 16.74 -11.14
CA GLN A 265 15.45 17.36 -9.89
C GLN A 265 14.27 17.75 -8.99
N MET A 266 13.27 18.44 -9.53
CA MET A 266 12.07 18.83 -8.79
C MET A 266 11.42 17.63 -8.09
N VAL A 267 11.18 16.54 -8.82
CA VAL A 267 10.49 15.36 -8.26
C VAL A 267 11.39 14.60 -7.27
N ARG A 268 12.71 14.54 -7.51
CA ARG A 268 13.65 14.01 -6.51
C ARG A 268 13.59 14.79 -5.20
N ASP A 269 13.54 16.12 -5.27
CA ASP A 269 13.46 16.97 -4.08
C ASP A 269 12.16 16.73 -3.31
N ILE A 270 11.03 16.56 -4.02
CA ILE A 270 9.76 16.22 -3.39
C ILE A 270 9.84 14.85 -2.67
N TYR A 271 10.37 13.80 -3.34
CA TYR A 271 10.52 12.48 -2.71
C TYR A 271 11.53 12.50 -1.55
N THR A 272 12.61 13.26 -1.66
CA THR A 272 13.58 13.43 -0.57
C THR A 272 12.93 14.12 0.62
N GLY A 273 12.18 15.20 0.40
CA GLY A 273 11.42 15.88 1.45
C GLY A 273 10.39 14.98 2.11
N LEU A 274 9.65 14.19 1.33
CA LEU A 274 8.70 13.20 1.84
C LEU A 274 9.41 12.14 2.69
N ALA A 275 10.52 11.58 2.23
CA ALA A 275 11.30 10.59 2.97
C ALA A 275 11.84 11.15 4.28
N GLN A 276 12.37 12.38 4.28
CA GLN A 276 12.81 13.07 5.49
C GLN A 276 11.67 13.31 6.49
N HIS A 277 10.51 13.76 6.00
CA HIS A 277 9.31 13.96 6.82
C HIS A 277 8.90 12.65 7.51
N LEU A 278 8.78 11.57 6.76
CA LEU A 278 8.42 10.26 7.29
C LEU A 278 9.50 9.69 8.22
N TRP A 279 10.78 9.93 7.93
CA TRP A 279 11.90 9.48 8.76
C TRP A 279 11.92 10.20 10.11
N ASN A 280 11.72 11.50 10.13
CA ASN A 280 11.69 12.29 11.37
C ASN A 280 10.50 11.94 12.26
N GLY A 281 9.50 11.30 11.70
CA GLY A 281 8.28 10.93 12.37
C GLY A 281 7.17 11.94 12.13
N THR A 282 5.96 11.41 12.04
CA THR A 282 4.72 12.19 11.91
C THR A 282 3.89 12.00 13.16
N ASP A 283 3.23 13.04 13.63
CA ASP A 283 2.23 12.89 14.67
C ASP A 283 1.10 11.99 14.17
N PRO A 284 0.59 11.09 15.03
CA PRO A 284 -0.54 10.26 14.66
C PRO A 284 -1.76 11.11 14.30
N LEU A 285 -2.30 10.91 13.10
CA LEU A 285 -3.51 11.57 12.66
C LEU A 285 -4.73 10.69 12.98
N ALA A 286 -5.78 11.32 13.46
CA ALA A 286 -7.08 10.69 13.73
C ALA A 286 -8.19 11.46 12.98
N PRO A 287 -8.16 11.46 11.62
CA PRO A 287 -9.17 12.15 10.83
C PRO A 287 -10.55 11.55 11.04
N ALA A 288 -11.60 12.34 10.85
CA ALA A 288 -12.98 11.88 10.88
C ALA A 288 -13.47 11.66 9.44
N PRO A 289 -13.44 10.41 8.89
CA PRO A 289 -13.91 10.17 7.53
C PRO A 289 -15.39 10.51 7.41
N MET A 290 -15.76 11.02 6.24
CA MET A 290 -17.13 11.48 5.95
C MET A 290 -18.03 10.31 5.58
N GLU A 291 -19.33 10.45 5.81
CA GLU A 291 -20.34 9.59 5.24
C GLU A 291 -20.41 9.80 3.71
N ASP A 292 -20.86 8.78 2.99
CA ASP A 292 -20.86 8.81 1.51
C ASP A 292 -21.61 10.02 0.95
N ARG A 293 -22.74 10.38 1.54
CA ARG A 293 -23.54 11.54 1.11
C ARG A 293 -22.79 12.85 1.29
N ASP A 294 -22.15 13.04 2.43
CA ASP A 294 -21.48 14.29 2.76
C ASP A 294 -20.26 14.56 1.87
N ILE A 295 -19.56 13.49 1.45
CA ILE A 295 -18.43 13.64 0.53
C ILE A 295 -18.90 13.99 -0.89
N PHE A 296 -20.07 13.50 -1.34
CA PHE A 296 -20.67 13.93 -2.60
C PHE A 296 -21.01 15.42 -2.57
N GLU A 297 -21.66 15.90 -1.51
CA GLU A 297 -21.98 17.32 -1.33
C GLU A 297 -20.70 18.17 -1.27
N LEU A 298 -19.67 17.75 -0.52
CA LEU A 298 -18.40 18.47 -0.42
C LEU A 298 -17.73 18.66 -1.79
N LEU A 299 -17.78 17.66 -2.65
CA LEU A 299 -17.11 17.68 -3.95
C LEU A 299 -18.01 18.18 -5.10
N GLY A 300 -19.22 18.67 -4.80
CA GLY A 300 -20.11 19.34 -5.74
C GLY A 300 -20.96 18.40 -6.62
N PHE A 301 -21.22 17.20 -6.13
CA PHE A 301 -22.16 16.24 -6.75
C PHE A 301 -23.45 16.23 -5.92
N ASP A 302 -24.41 17.09 -6.26
CA ASP A 302 -25.75 17.16 -5.64
C ASP A 302 -26.68 16.04 -6.12
#